data_0638df5b3f0214618db580a6297b97a9
#
_entry.id   0638df5b3f0214618db580a6297b97a9
#
_cell.length_a   1.000
_cell.length_b   1.000
_cell.length_c   1.000
_cell.angle_alpha   90.00
_cell.angle_beta   90.00
_cell.angle_gamma   90.00
#
_symmetry.space_group_name_H-M   'P 1'
#
loop_
_entity.id
_entity.type
_entity.pdbx_description
1 polymer ?
#
loop_
_entity_poly.entity_id
_entity_poly.type
_entity_poly.pdbx_seq_one_letter_code
_entity_poly.pdbx_strand_id
1 'polypeptide(L)'
;QINCLRLEKNNEFAIKEVYDHDSFVENAKIVKEVVELLQGYRIRYNKRQQYLSDFFELLLTTGLKQEAGQFFTPVPIAQFIIKSLPLEKIIDEHLKSKNGELLPYMIDYAAGSGHFITEYMHEVQNIIDQKDPNKYILGTKKDLMFWQNANYEWATKYIYGIEKDYRLVKVGKVGCYLHGDGLANVILSDGLGNFANTKDYKGILRKEDDKSKDNQQFDIILSNPPYSVSSFKQTTREFYTEKDFDLYNCLTDNSSEIECLFVERTKQLLKDGGIAGVILPSSILTNTGIYTKTRELLLKYFEIVAITELGSNTFMATGTNTVVLFLRRRNNYDCINLQKSVDKFFADKNDVTINNIETPVSKYVNYVWEDLTFDDYLTLLNKEPNDKVEKHDIFKEYSQKIKSKSGKDFWNKVLEIEKEKLYYFILAYPQKIVTIKTGEKDAEKQFLGYEFSNRRGSEGIHAIQRGKSIDECTHLFDMNTFDNPQKASTYIYRAFNGDTISEIDDSLKDNILRVNLLDTMTFDRVDFEKVINVKAKKKIKIESKYPIVTLDYVCKEIFAGGDLPKDAWCKDATTKFNIPIYSNEIEEKALYGYTNIARVNENALSISARGTIGY
;
A
#
# COMPACT_ATOMS: atom_id res chain seq x y z
N GLN A 1 -40.93 10.48 8.04
CA GLN A 1 -39.47 10.72 8.06
C GLN A 1 -38.69 9.62 7.32
N ILE A 2 -38.85 8.33 7.68
CA ILE A 2 -38.16 7.22 7.00
C ILE A 2 -38.48 7.18 5.50
N ASN A 3 -39.72 7.43 5.09
CA ASN A 3 -40.11 7.50 3.68
C ASN A 3 -39.53 8.75 2.98
N CYS A 4 -39.40 9.88 3.67
CA CYS A 4 -38.72 11.07 3.11
C CYS A 4 -37.24 10.80 2.91
N LEU A 5 -36.55 10.18 3.86
CA LEU A 5 -35.16 9.76 3.76
C LEU A 5 -34.92 8.71 2.64
N ARG A 6 -35.99 7.91 2.33
CA ARG A 6 -35.95 6.92 1.24
C ARG A 6 -36.18 7.55 -0.14
N LEU A 7 -36.87 8.67 -0.21
CA LEU A 7 -37.22 9.41 -1.44
C LEU A 7 -36.21 10.49 -1.79
N GLU A 8 -35.46 10.99 -0.84
CA GLU A 8 -34.31 11.84 -1.09
C GLU A 8 -33.23 10.98 -1.71
N LYS A 9 -33.02 11.20 -2.97
CA LYS A 9 -32.33 10.40 -3.99
C LYS A 9 -30.85 10.10 -3.74
N ASN A 10 -30.33 10.36 -2.58
CA ASN A 10 -28.91 10.25 -2.36
C ASN A 10 -28.66 8.97 -1.58
N ASN A 11 -27.59 8.29 -1.88
CA ASN A 11 -26.97 7.23 -1.11
C ASN A 11 -26.80 7.58 0.40
N GLU A 12 -27.49 8.58 0.88
CA GLU A 12 -27.41 9.12 2.24
C GLU A 12 -27.79 8.09 3.29
N PHE A 13 -28.75 7.23 2.95
CA PHE A 13 -29.08 6.07 3.79
C PHE A 13 -29.24 4.83 2.91
N ALA A 14 -28.26 3.95 2.95
CA ALA A 14 -28.37 2.63 2.37
C ALA A 14 -29.44 1.83 3.13
N ILE A 15 -30.66 1.85 2.66
CA ILE A 15 -31.74 1.04 3.22
C ILE A 15 -31.85 -0.22 2.36
N LYS A 16 -31.42 -1.35 2.92
CA LYS A 16 -31.76 -2.66 2.39
C LYS A 16 -33.18 -3.01 2.89
N GLU A 17 -34.04 -3.46 2.01
CA GLU A 17 -35.30 -4.08 2.40
C GLU A 17 -35.00 -5.44 3.04
N VAL A 18 -34.88 -5.46 4.37
CA VAL A 18 -34.49 -6.66 5.12
C VAL A 18 -35.63 -7.20 5.99
N TYR A 19 -36.69 -6.41 6.19
CA TYR A 19 -37.74 -6.74 7.15
C TYR A 19 -39.09 -6.90 6.49
N ASP A 20 -39.83 -7.94 6.91
CA ASP A 20 -41.25 -8.02 6.67
C ASP A 20 -42.02 -6.93 7.46
N HIS A 21 -43.31 -6.81 7.18
CA HIS A 21 -44.13 -5.77 7.78
C HIS A 21 -44.19 -5.88 9.31
N ASP A 22 -44.25 -7.09 9.85
CA ASP A 22 -44.43 -7.33 11.29
C ASP A 22 -43.16 -6.98 12.05
N SER A 23 -41.97 -7.40 11.54
CA SER A 23 -40.67 -6.99 12.07
C SER A 23 -40.47 -5.46 12.00
N PHE A 24 -41.01 -4.81 10.96
CA PHE A 24 -40.95 -3.35 10.85
C PHE A 24 -41.78 -2.66 11.94
N VAL A 25 -43.00 -3.17 12.21
CA VAL A 25 -43.93 -2.62 13.25
C VAL A 25 -43.34 -2.82 14.65
N GLU A 26 -42.73 -3.98 14.91
CA GLU A 26 -42.11 -4.28 16.20
C GLU A 26 -40.87 -3.41 16.44
N ASN A 27 -40.00 -3.30 15.45
CA ASN A 27 -38.82 -2.42 15.50
C ASN A 27 -39.23 -0.93 15.61
N ALA A 28 -40.34 -0.51 15.01
CA ALA A 28 -40.82 0.87 15.11
C ALA A 28 -41.12 1.30 16.55
N LYS A 29 -41.58 0.38 17.41
CA LYS A 29 -41.80 0.66 18.84
C LYS A 29 -40.48 0.90 19.56
N ILE A 30 -39.48 0.03 19.32
CA ILE A 30 -38.16 0.16 19.92
C ILE A 30 -37.50 1.47 19.46
N VAL A 31 -37.57 1.79 18.16
CA VAL A 31 -37.03 3.05 17.62
C VAL A 31 -37.73 4.25 18.28
N LYS A 32 -39.06 4.19 18.47
CA LYS A 32 -39.80 5.26 19.16
C LYS A 32 -39.32 5.45 20.60
N GLU A 33 -39.17 4.39 21.36
CA GLU A 33 -38.68 4.42 22.75
C GLU A 33 -37.26 5.00 22.82
N VAL A 34 -36.37 4.57 21.93
CA VAL A 34 -34.99 5.11 21.85
C VAL A 34 -35.00 6.59 21.50
N VAL A 35 -35.83 7.01 20.52
CA VAL A 35 -35.95 8.43 20.15
C VAL A 35 -36.51 9.25 21.30
N GLU A 36 -37.56 8.78 21.98
CA GLU A 36 -38.16 9.45 23.15
C GLU A 36 -37.16 9.61 24.30
N LEU A 37 -36.29 8.60 24.51
CA LEU A 37 -35.20 8.65 25.51
C LEU A 37 -34.13 9.65 25.15
N LEU A 38 -33.73 9.74 23.87
CA LEU A 38 -32.57 10.50 23.42
C LEU A 38 -32.90 11.91 22.91
N GLN A 39 -34.17 12.21 22.55
CA GLN A 39 -34.57 13.48 21.91
C GLN A 39 -34.25 14.74 22.73
N GLY A 40 -34.12 14.61 24.06
CA GLY A 40 -33.76 15.71 24.95
C GLY A 40 -32.27 15.99 25.02
N TYR A 41 -31.45 15.16 24.38
CA TYR A 41 -30.00 15.24 24.43
C TYR A 41 -29.44 15.61 23.06
N ARG A 42 -28.38 16.42 23.03
CA ARG A 42 -27.57 16.65 21.86
C ARG A 42 -26.40 15.67 21.88
N ILE A 43 -26.50 14.60 21.12
CA ILE A 43 -25.45 13.58 21.05
C ILE A 43 -24.36 14.10 20.13
N ARG A 44 -23.23 14.51 20.72
CA ARG A 44 -22.01 14.91 20.01
C ARG A 44 -20.79 14.46 20.83
N TYR A 45 -19.73 14.13 20.17
CA TYR A 45 -18.45 13.93 20.83
C TYR A 45 -17.85 15.29 21.23
N ASN A 46 -17.53 15.42 22.53
CA ASN A 46 -16.86 16.62 23.06
C ASN A 46 -15.34 16.58 22.87
N LYS A 47 -14.81 15.42 22.56
CA LYS A 47 -13.40 15.14 22.33
C LYS A 47 -13.27 14.15 21.18
N ARG A 48 -12.04 14.01 20.62
CA ARG A 48 -11.69 13.00 19.62
C ARG A 48 -11.91 11.59 20.21
N GLN A 49 -12.98 10.94 19.81
CA GLN A 49 -13.42 9.63 20.32
C GLN A 49 -14.10 8.85 19.20
N GLN A 50 -13.85 7.54 19.13
CA GLN A 50 -14.39 6.67 18.07
C GLN A 50 -15.17 5.48 18.64
N TYR A 51 -15.72 5.60 19.83
CA TYR A 51 -16.42 4.51 20.53
C TYR A 51 -17.47 3.78 19.70
N LEU A 52 -18.18 4.50 18.84
CA LEU A 52 -19.22 3.88 18.01
C LEU A 52 -18.60 2.98 16.95
N SER A 53 -17.55 3.43 16.28
CA SER A 53 -16.84 2.65 15.26
C SER A 53 -16.20 1.41 15.90
N ASP A 54 -15.50 1.59 17.00
CA ASP A 54 -14.86 0.49 17.74
C ASP A 54 -15.90 -0.55 18.20
N PHE A 55 -17.05 -0.09 18.72
CA PHE A 55 -18.15 -0.97 19.14
C PHE A 55 -18.71 -1.81 17.98
N PHE A 56 -18.97 -1.19 16.82
CA PHE A 56 -19.47 -1.91 15.65
C PHE A 56 -18.43 -2.86 15.05
N GLU A 57 -17.17 -2.48 15.07
CA GLU A 57 -16.06 -3.36 14.65
C GLU A 57 -15.96 -4.61 15.52
N LEU A 58 -16.16 -4.48 16.83
CA LEU A 58 -16.19 -5.62 17.76
C LEU A 58 -17.39 -6.54 17.53
N LEU A 59 -18.54 -5.98 17.11
CA LEU A 59 -19.74 -6.77 16.81
C LEU A 59 -19.62 -7.61 15.52
N LEU A 60 -18.73 -7.24 14.59
CA LEU A 60 -18.52 -8.03 13.39
C LEU A 60 -17.71 -9.29 13.73
N THR A 61 -18.26 -10.44 13.39
CA THR A 61 -17.60 -11.73 13.66
C THR A 61 -16.29 -11.85 12.85
N THR A 62 -15.29 -12.48 13.43
CA THR A 62 -13.97 -12.67 12.80
C THR A 62 -14.06 -13.38 11.44
N GLY A 63 -15.00 -14.33 11.30
CA GLY A 63 -15.22 -15.03 10.03
C GLY A 63 -15.70 -14.11 8.91
N LEU A 64 -16.67 -13.22 9.19
CA LEU A 64 -17.15 -12.25 8.22
C LEU A 64 -16.06 -11.25 7.79
N LYS A 65 -15.19 -10.86 8.73
CA LYS A 65 -14.03 -10.00 8.43
C LYS A 65 -13.05 -10.67 7.46
N GLN A 66 -12.71 -11.94 7.71
CA GLN A 66 -11.76 -12.70 6.90
C GLN A 66 -12.28 -13.01 5.49
N GLU A 67 -13.56 -13.41 5.36
CA GLU A 67 -14.17 -13.69 4.06
C GLU A 67 -14.24 -12.47 3.14
N ALA A 68 -14.44 -11.29 3.71
CA ALA A 68 -14.50 -10.04 2.97
C ALA A 68 -13.12 -9.38 2.73
N GLY A 69 -12.02 -9.93 3.28
CA GLY A 69 -10.70 -9.30 3.26
C GLY A 69 -10.68 -7.93 3.96
N GLN A 70 -11.62 -7.71 4.88
CA GLN A 70 -11.81 -6.43 5.57
C GLN A 70 -10.95 -6.39 6.84
N PHE A 71 -10.03 -5.45 6.89
CA PHE A 71 -9.19 -5.17 8.05
C PHE A 71 -9.38 -3.71 8.46
N PHE A 72 -9.86 -3.51 9.68
CA PHE A 72 -10.05 -2.16 10.19
C PHE A 72 -8.71 -1.52 10.56
N THR A 73 -8.54 -0.28 10.14
CA THR A 73 -7.32 0.48 10.43
C THR A 73 -7.38 0.99 11.86
N PRO A 74 -6.46 0.58 12.75
CA PRO A 74 -6.38 1.16 14.09
C PRO A 74 -6.20 2.67 14.02
N VAL A 75 -6.90 3.40 14.88
CA VAL A 75 -6.84 4.86 14.94
C VAL A 75 -5.40 5.39 15.01
N PRO A 76 -4.49 4.82 15.83
CA PRO A 76 -3.09 5.29 15.86
C PRO A 76 -2.35 5.14 14.52
N ILE A 77 -2.72 4.16 13.70
CA ILE A 77 -2.14 3.98 12.37
C ILE A 77 -2.68 5.03 11.39
N ALA A 78 -3.99 5.31 11.45
CA ALA A 78 -4.58 6.39 10.66
C ALA A 78 -3.93 7.76 11.02
N GLN A 79 -3.75 8.03 12.31
CA GLN A 79 -3.07 9.22 12.83
C GLN A 79 -1.61 9.29 12.35
N PHE A 80 -0.87 8.19 12.46
CA PHE A 80 0.50 8.12 11.96
C PHE A 80 0.58 8.49 10.48
N ILE A 81 -0.29 7.92 9.65
CA ILE A 81 -0.29 8.20 8.20
C ILE A 81 -0.61 9.67 7.95
N ILE A 82 -1.63 10.22 8.60
CA ILE A 82 -2.03 11.63 8.44
C ILE A 82 -0.92 12.59 8.91
N LYS A 83 -0.33 12.33 10.07
CA LYS A 83 0.78 13.13 10.62
C LYS A 83 2.09 13.02 9.82
N SER A 84 2.18 12.02 8.95
CA SER A 84 3.30 11.87 8.00
C SER A 84 3.17 12.76 6.76
N LEU A 85 1.99 13.32 6.48
CA LEU A 85 1.73 14.12 5.29
C LEU A 85 2.05 15.60 5.51
N PRO A 86 2.50 16.33 4.49
CA PRO A 86 2.79 17.77 4.58
C PRO A 86 1.51 18.64 4.51
N LEU A 87 0.51 18.32 5.36
CA LEU A 87 -0.84 18.93 5.30
C LEU A 87 -0.81 20.43 5.50
N GLU A 88 -0.01 20.93 6.45
CA GLU A 88 0.10 22.38 6.72
C GLU A 88 0.51 23.15 5.46
N LYS A 89 1.48 22.61 4.71
CA LYS A 89 1.98 23.21 3.47
C LYS A 89 0.94 23.15 2.36
N ILE A 90 0.32 21.98 2.17
CA ILE A 90 -0.71 21.80 1.13
C ILE A 90 -1.89 22.72 1.37
N ILE A 91 -2.39 22.80 2.60
CA ILE A 91 -3.49 23.69 2.97
C ILE A 91 -3.09 25.15 2.75
N ASP A 92 -1.88 25.55 3.12
CA ASP A 92 -1.37 26.91 2.89
C ASP A 92 -1.31 27.27 1.40
N GLU A 93 -0.88 26.34 0.56
CA GLU A 93 -0.86 26.51 -0.89
C GLU A 93 -2.27 26.70 -1.46
N HIS A 94 -3.23 25.88 -1.02
CA HIS A 94 -4.63 26.00 -1.41
C HIS A 94 -5.25 27.32 -0.95
N LEU A 95 -5.07 27.72 0.30
CA LEU A 95 -5.59 28.98 0.86
C LEU A 95 -5.04 30.22 0.15
N LYS A 96 -3.83 30.14 -0.41
CA LYS A 96 -3.20 31.20 -1.21
C LYS A 96 -3.55 31.13 -2.69
N SER A 97 -4.12 30.03 -3.14
CA SER A 97 -4.49 29.81 -4.54
C SER A 97 -5.67 30.71 -4.94
N LYS A 98 -5.67 31.13 -6.20
CA LYS A 98 -6.78 31.90 -6.79
C LYS A 98 -7.83 30.99 -7.46
N ASN A 99 -7.68 29.68 -7.40
CA ASN A 99 -8.51 28.72 -8.15
C ASN A 99 -9.87 28.44 -7.51
N GLY A 100 -10.19 29.03 -6.36
CA GLY A 100 -11.44 28.80 -5.64
C GLY A 100 -11.53 27.46 -4.89
N GLU A 101 -10.44 26.68 -4.89
CA GLU A 101 -10.30 25.44 -4.15
C GLU A 101 -9.45 25.70 -2.91
N LEU A 102 -10.09 26.07 -1.83
CA LEU A 102 -9.41 26.56 -0.63
C LEU A 102 -8.81 25.45 0.25
N LEU A 103 -9.26 24.21 0.06
CA LEU A 103 -8.73 23.03 0.75
C LEU A 103 -8.48 21.89 -0.25
N PRO A 104 -7.56 20.98 0.07
CA PRO A 104 -7.32 19.80 -0.77
C PRO A 104 -8.51 18.84 -0.74
N TYR A 105 -8.86 18.27 -1.89
CA TYR A 105 -9.81 17.18 -1.98
C TYR A 105 -9.18 15.86 -1.54
N MET A 106 -9.80 15.21 -0.59
CA MET A 106 -9.36 13.91 -0.05
C MET A 106 -10.39 12.83 -0.33
N ILE A 107 -9.94 11.62 -0.64
CA ILE A 107 -10.78 10.43 -0.74
C ILE A 107 -10.17 9.24 0.00
N ASP A 108 -11.06 8.48 0.68
CA ASP A 108 -10.86 7.08 1.05
C ASP A 108 -11.80 6.20 0.22
N TYR A 109 -11.27 5.48 -0.76
CA TYR A 109 -12.07 4.64 -1.66
C TYR A 109 -12.41 3.25 -1.08
N ALA A 110 -12.02 2.96 0.16
CA ALA A 110 -12.38 1.76 0.94
C ALA A 110 -12.57 2.16 2.41
N ALA A 111 -13.54 3.05 2.64
CA ALA A 111 -13.63 3.86 3.85
C ALA A 111 -13.91 3.06 5.13
N GLY A 112 -14.42 1.84 5.04
CA GLY A 112 -14.76 1.04 6.21
C GLY A 112 -15.70 1.79 7.15
N SER A 113 -15.32 1.83 8.42
CA SER A 113 -16.02 2.59 9.48
C SER A 113 -15.71 4.10 9.48
N GLY A 114 -14.82 4.59 8.58
CA GLY A 114 -14.52 6.00 8.37
C GLY A 114 -13.37 6.57 9.21
N HIS A 115 -12.47 5.74 9.73
CA HIS A 115 -11.37 6.19 10.58
C HIS A 115 -10.44 7.21 9.89
N PHE A 116 -10.06 6.98 8.63
CA PHE A 116 -9.27 7.98 7.88
C PHE A 116 -10.02 9.29 7.69
N ILE A 117 -11.31 9.21 7.40
CA ILE A 117 -12.15 10.39 7.20
C ILE A 117 -12.20 11.25 8.46
N THR A 118 -12.58 10.65 9.59
CA THR A 118 -12.74 11.38 10.86
C THR A 118 -11.41 11.92 11.38
N GLU A 119 -10.34 11.13 11.30
CA GLU A 119 -9.01 11.58 11.74
C GLU A 119 -8.45 12.69 10.85
N TYR A 120 -8.65 12.61 9.53
CA TYR A 120 -8.27 13.67 8.60
C TYR A 120 -9.06 14.97 8.86
N MET A 121 -10.36 14.86 9.09
CA MET A 121 -11.20 16.01 9.46
C MET A 121 -10.66 16.74 10.68
N HIS A 122 -10.34 15.99 11.74
CA HIS A 122 -9.78 16.57 12.95
C HIS A 122 -8.47 17.30 12.71
N GLU A 123 -7.57 16.70 11.95
CA GLU A 123 -6.27 17.29 11.70
C GLU A 123 -6.37 18.57 10.85
N VAL A 124 -7.19 18.53 9.79
CA VAL A 124 -7.42 19.71 8.95
C VAL A 124 -8.12 20.84 9.74
N GLN A 125 -9.09 20.50 10.61
CA GLN A 125 -9.73 21.51 11.46
C GLN A 125 -8.71 22.15 12.42
N ASN A 126 -7.84 21.35 13.05
CA ASN A 126 -6.77 21.87 13.90
C ASN A 126 -5.86 22.86 13.14
N ILE A 127 -5.53 22.53 11.88
CA ILE A 127 -4.73 23.45 11.04
C ILE A 127 -5.53 24.72 10.72
N ILE A 128 -6.81 24.61 10.36
CA ILE A 128 -7.69 25.77 10.09
C ILE A 128 -7.78 26.69 11.31
N ASP A 129 -7.97 26.14 12.50
CA ASP A 129 -8.12 26.89 13.75
C ASP A 129 -6.86 27.69 14.11
N GLN A 130 -5.70 27.22 13.68
CA GLN A 130 -4.41 27.91 13.89
C GLN A 130 -4.10 28.98 12.84
N LYS A 131 -4.87 29.07 11.73
CA LYS A 131 -4.64 30.08 10.70
C LYS A 131 -5.16 31.45 11.13
N ASP A 132 -4.38 32.49 10.85
CA ASP A 132 -4.83 33.88 10.98
C ASP A 132 -5.56 34.33 9.70
N PRO A 133 -6.89 34.52 9.72
CA PRO A 133 -7.65 34.89 8.54
C PRO A 133 -7.20 36.23 7.90
N ASN A 134 -6.56 37.10 8.68
CA ASN A 134 -6.12 38.40 8.17
C ASN A 134 -4.94 38.33 7.19
N LYS A 135 -4.29 37.16 7.11
CA LYS A 135 -3.18 36.93 6.16
C LYS A 135 -3.64 36.58 4.76
N TYR A 136 -4.96 36.43 4.54
CA TYR A 136 -5.52 35.97 3.28
C TYR A 136 -6.42 37.01 2.61
N ILE A 137 -6.71 36.82 1.32
CA ILE A 137 -7.63 37.70 0.57
C ILE A 137 -9.05 37.59 1.14
N LEU A 138 -9.88 38.62 0.87
CA LEU A 138 -11.20 38.77 1.50
C LEU A 138 -12.12 37.54 1.37
N GLY A 139 -12.13 36.88 0.23
CA GLY A 139 -12.90 35.65 0.02
C GLY A 139 -12.44 34.55 0.97
N THR A 140 -11.18 34.16 0.89
CA THR A 140 -10.56 33.13 1.75
C THR A 140 -10.69 33.45 3.23
N LYS A 141 -10.52 34.78 3.60
CA LYS A 141 -10.72 35.22 4.96
C LYS A 141 -12.12 34.90 5.48
N LYS A 142 -13.18 35.19 4.69
CA LYS A 142 -14.57 34.90 5.07
C LYS A 142 -14.80 33.40 5.29
N ASP A 143 -14.32 32.57 4.39
CA ASP A 143 -14.46 31.13 4.50
C ASP A 143 -13.70 30.57 5.71
N LEU A 144 -12.46 31.02 5.96
CA LEU A 144 -11.71 30.64 7.16
C LEU A 144 -12.42 31.04 8.45
N MET A 145 -12.91 32.29 8.55
CA MET A 145 -13.66 32.73 9.72
C MET A 145 -14.94 31.93 9.92
N PHE A 146 -15.60 31.55 8.82
CA PHE A 146 -16.79 30.70 8.89
C PHE A 146 -16.41 29.31 9.42
N TRP A 147 -15.39 28.64 8.88
CA TRP A 147 -14.96 27.31 9.27
C TRP A 147 -14.40 27.23 10.70
N GLN A 148 -13.77 28.31 11.20
CA GLN A 148 -13.32 28.42 12.59
C GLN A 148 -14.49 28.52 13.58
N ASN A 149 -15.65 29.02 13.13
CA ASN A 149 -16.86 29.14 13.97
C ASN A 149 -17.84 27.97 13.77
N ALA A 150 -17.91 27.44 12.55
CA ALA A 150 -18.76 26.29 12.16
C ALA A 150 -17.83 25.11 11.80
N ASN A 151 -17.31 24.44 12.82
CA ASN A 151 -16.34 23.37 12.68
C ASN A 151 -16.86 22.28 11.74
N TYR A 152 -15.98 21.82 10.84
CA TYR A 152 -16.18 20.72 9.88
C TYR A 152 -17.17 20.99 8.73
N GLU A 153 -17.81 22.15 8.63
CA GLU A 153 -18.72 22.46 7.48
C GLU A 153 -18.02 22.36 6.11
N TRP A 154 -16.71 22.61 6.08
CA TRP A 154 -15.88 22.44 4.89
C TRP A 154 -15.79 20.98 4.41
N ALA A 155 -15.94 20.00 5.31
CA ALA A 155 -15.75 18.59 5.01
C ALA A 155 -16.75 18.07 3.98
N THR A 156 -17.98 18.58 3.99
CA THR A 156 -19.03 18.22 3.02
C THR A 156 -18.64 18.49 1.56
N LYS A 157 -17.69 19.39 1.32
CA LYS A 157 -17.20 19.73 -0.03
C LYS A 157 -15.91 18.99 -0.39
N TYR A 158 -15.02 18.77 0.57
CA TYR A 158 -13.65 18.37 0.28
C TYR A 158 -13.30 16.93 0.66
N ILE A 159 -14.17 16.22 1.42
CA ILE A 159 -13.91 14.87 1.88
C ILE A 159 -14.91 13.88 1.29
N TYR A 160 -14.38 12.78 0.78
CA TYR A 160 -15.15 11.70 0.17
C TYR A 160 -14.72 10.35 0.74
N GLY A 161 -15.70 9.46 0.94
CA GLY A 161 -15.48 8.06 1.26
C GLY A 161 -16.32 7.17 0.37
N ILE A 162 -15.81 6.00 0.01
CA ILE A 162 -16.57 4.97 -0.68
C ILE A 162 -16.46 3.68 0.12
N GLU A 163 -17.60 3.06 0.39
CA GLU A 163 -17.67 1.80 1.10
C GLU A 163 -18.76 0.91 0.49
N LYS A 164 -18.45 -0.37 0.32
CA LYS A 164 -19.34 -1.36 -0.29
C LYS A 164 -20.32 -1.97 0.70
N ASP A 165 -19.95 -2.08 1.97
CA ASP A 165 -20.81 -2.60 3.03
C ASP A 165 -21.73 -1.49 3.57
N TYR A 166 -23.05 -1.65 3.33
CA TYR A 166 -24.03 -0.67 3.76
C TYR A 166 -24.05 -0.41 5.27
N ARG A 167 -23.63 -1.39 6.09
CA ARG A 167 -23.56 -1.26 7.56
C ARG A 167 -22.44 -0.33 7.93
N LEU A 168 -21.27 -0.49 7.31
CA LEU A 168 -20.10 0.37 7.51
C LEU A 168 -20.35 1.79 7.00
N VAL A 169 -21.04 1.95 5.87
CA VAL A 169 -21.49 3.28 5.41
C VAL A 169 -22.31 3.99 6.47
N LYS A 170 -23.27 3.28 7.12
CA LYS A 170 -24.06 3.87 8.20
C LYS A 170 -23.22 4.25 9.41
N VAL A 171 -22.30 3.37 9.82
CA VAL A 171 -21.39 3.64 10.93
C VAL A 171 -20.51 4.85 10.63
N GLY A 172 -19.91 4.91 9.44
CA GLY A 172 -19.08 6.03 9.00
C GLY A 172 -19.85 7.35 9.00
N LYS A 173 -21.08 7.37 8.43
CA LYS A 173 -21.93 8.57 8.43
C LYS A 173 -22.32 9.03 9.82
N VAL A 174 -22.72 8.11 10.69
CA VAL A 174 -23.06 8.45 12.07
C VAL A 174 -21.83 8.93 12.83
N GLY A 175 -20.67 8.30 12.61
CA GLY A 175 -19.38 8.73 13.16
C GLY A 175 -19.08 10.19 12.79
N CYS A 176 -19.11 10.52 11.50
CA CYS A 176 -18.91 11.88 11.02
C CYS A 176 -19.94 12.86 11.61
N TYR A 177 -21.20 12.49 11.66
CA TYR A 177 -22.25 13.32 12.28
C TYR A 177 -21.98 13.61 13.77
N LEU A 178 -21.55 12.60 14.53
CA LEU A 178 -21.20 12.76 15.95
C LEU A 178 -19.99 13.68 16.16
N HIS A 179 -19.07 13.70 15.21
CA HIS A 179 -17.96 14.64 15.19
C HIS A 179 -18.36 16.06 14.75
N GLY A 180 -19.53 16.24 14.10
CA GLY A 180 -20.12 17.54 13.85
C GLY A 180 -20.13 18.01 12.40
N ASP A 181 -19.74 17.19 11.42
CA ASP A 181 -19.74 17.55 9.99
C ASP A 181 -21.13 17.53 9.32
N GLY A 182 -22.13 17.00 10.02
CA GLY A 182 -23.51 16.91 9.54
C GLY A 182 -23.76 15.83 8.50
N LEU A 183 -23.15 15.89 7.32
CA LEU A 183 -23.37 14.98 6.19
C LEU A 183 -22.06 14.69 5.46
N ALA A 184 -21.34 13.66 5.87
CA ALA A 184 -20.14 13.22 5.16
C ALA A 184 -20.49 12.61 3.79
N ASN A 185 -19.67 12.87 2.77
CA ASN A 185 -19.80 12.25 1.45
C ASN A 185 -19.34 10.78 1.46
N VAL A 186 -19.90 9.96 2.35
CA VAL A 186 -19.66 8.51 2.36
C VAL A 186 -20.68 7.84 1.44
N ILE A 187 -20.21 7.30 0.34
CA ILE A 187 -21.02 6.76 -0.76
C ILE A 187 -21.07 5.25 -0.64
N LEU A 188 -22.28 4.66 -0.70
CA LEU A 188 -22.44 3.22 -0.80
C LEU A 188 -22.18 2.78 -2.24
N SER A 189 -20.98 2.32 -2.54
CA SER A 189 -20.62 1.81 -3.86
C SER A 189 -19.32 1.01 -3.82
N ASP A 190 -18.91 0.49 -4.98
CA ASP A 190 -17.62 -0.22 -5.13
C ASP A 190 -16.50 0.79 -5.46
N GLY A 191 -15.45 0.86 -4.62
CA GLY A 191 -14.30 1.75 -4.82
C GLY A 191 -13.53 1.53 -6.14
N LEU A 192 -13.72 0.38 -6.78
CA LEU A 192 -13.20 0.07 -8.10
C LEU A 192 -14.19 0.38 -9.24
N GLY A 193 -15.43 0.80 -8.94
CA GLY A 193 -16.40 1.19 -9.95
C GLY A 193 -15.91 2.34 -10.82
N ASN A 194 -16.40 2.42 -12.06
CA ASN A 194 -16.03 3.51 -12.98
C ASN A 194 -16.64 4.84 -12.52
N PHE A 195 -15.80 5.83 -12.23
CA PHE A 195 -16.22 7.11 -11.66
C PHE A 195 -17.05 7.96 -12.63
N ALA A 196 -16.82 7.83 -13.93
CA ALA A 196 -17.57 8.58 -14.93
C ALA A 196 -18.93 7.97 -15.30
N ASN A 197 -19.02 6.63 -15.23
CA ASN A 197 -20.16 5.89 -15.75
C ASN A 197 -21.03 5.23 -14.66
N THR A 198 -20.49 5.04 -13.46
CA THR A 198 -21.24 4.43 -12.35
C THR A 198 -22.32 5.38 -11.88
N LYS A 199 -23.58 4.91 -11.88
CA LYS A 199 -24.75 5.71 -11.52
C LYS A 199 -24.64 6.33 -10.11
N ASP A 200 -24.01 5.61 -9.19
CA ASP A 200 -23.84 6.02 -7.79
C ASP A 200 -22.87 7.20 -7.61
N TYR A 201 -21.97 7.42 -8.59
CA TYR A 201 -20.98 8.49 -8.54
C TYR A 201 -21.38 9.73 -9.34
N LYS A 202 -22.31 9.58 -10.28
CA LYS A 202 -22.72 10.67 -11.18
C LYS A 202 -23.31 11.84 -10.40
N GLY A 203 -22.73 13.02 -10.59
CA GLY A 203 -23.15 14.25 -9.93
C GLY A 203 -22.76 14.37 -8.45
N ILE A 204 -22.06 13.37 -7.89
CA ILE A 204 -21.59 13.39 -6.49
C ILE A 204 -20.11 13.71 -6.44
N LEU A 205 -19.31 13.10 -7.33
CA LEU A 205 -17.89 13.36 -7.43
C LEU A 205 -17.62 14.57 -8.32
N ARG A 206 -16.45 15.17 -8.16
CA ARG A 206 -16.09 16.48 -8.69
C ARG A 206 -16.22 16.65 -10.20
N LYS A 207 -15.92 15.62 -10.99
CA LYS A 207 -15.99 15.64 -12.45
C LYS A 207 -17.13 14.74 -12.95
N GLU A 208 -18.26 15.35 -13.25
CA GLU A 208 -19.47 14.63 -13.64
C GLU A 208 -19.36 13.99 -15.03
N ASP A 209 -18.71 14.66 -15.98
CA ASP A 209 -18.70 14.28 -17.39
C ASP A 209 -17.35 13.71 -17.89
N ASP A 210 -16.38 13.49 -16.99
CA ASP A 210 -15.08 12.95 -17.37
C ASP A 210 -15.18 11.45 -17.65
N LYS A 211 -15.00 11.07 -18.91
CA LYS A 211 -14.99 9.68 -19.38
C LYS A 211 -13.62 9.03 -19.34
N SER A 212 -12.58 9.77 -18.96
CA SER A 212 -11.23 9.23 -18.83
C SER A 212 -11.14 8.32 -17.61
N LYS A 213 -10.43 7.18 -17.73
CA LYS A 213 -10.11 6.40 -16.54
C LYS A 213 -9.16 7.14 -15.59
N ASP A 214 -8.35 8.07 -16.06
CA ASP A 214 -7.47 8.92 -15.24
C ASP A 214 -8.20 10.23 -14.91
N ASN A 215 -9.13 10.19 -13.99
CA ASN A 215 -9.95 11.35 -13.61
C ASN A 215 -9.16 12.45 -12.88
N GLN A 216 -8.11 12.09 -12.14
CA GLN A 216 -7.20 13.01 -11.44
C GLN A 216 -7.94 14.09 -10.62
N GLN A 217 -8.85 13.68 -9.75
CA GLN A 217 -9.76 14.59 -9.05
C GLN A 217 -9.28 14.98 -7.65
N PHE A 218 -8.45 14.14 -7.02
CA PHE A 218 -8.10 14.26 -5.62
C PHE A 218 -6.65 14.68 -5.42
N ASP A 219 -6.44 15.51 -4.40
CA ASP A 219 -5.12 15.96 -3.98
C ASP A 219 -4.50 14.96 -3.00
N ILE A 220 -5.35 14.26 -2.22
CA ILE A 220 -4.93 13.34 -1.18
C ILE A 220 -5.76 12.05 -1.24
N ILE A 221 -5.07 10.91 -1.16
CA ILE A 221 -5.70 9.60 -0.97
C ILE A 221 -5.15 8.96 0.29
N LEU A 222 -6.06 8.57 1.19
CA LEU A 222 -5.76 7.80 2.40
C LEU A 222 -6.67 6.58 2.38
N SER A 223 -6.12 5.37 2.38
CA SER A 223 -6.97 4.18 2.31
C SER A 223 -6.27 2.92 2.79
N ASN A 224 -7.08 2.01 3.33
CA ASN A 224 -6.71 0.62 3.58
C ASN A 224 -7.67 -0.27 2.78
N PRO A 225 -7.39 -0.49 1.47
CA PRO A 225 -8.27 -1.28 0.62
C PRO A 225 -8.29 -2.75 1.03
N PRO A 226 -9.33 -3.51 0.67
CA PRO A 226 -9.34 -4.95 0.88
C PRO A 226 -8.21 -5.62 0.09
N TYR A 227 -7.66 -6.70 0.64
CA TYR A 227 -6.64 -7.51 -0.02
C TYR A 227 -6.89 -9.00 0.18
N SER A 228 -6.34 -9.82 -0.73
CA SER A 228 -6.46 -11.28 -0.74
C SER A 228 -7.91 -11.78 -0.78
N VAL A 229 -8.77 -11.14 -1.58
CA VAL A 229 -10.19 -11.53 -1.74
C VAL A 229 -10.30 -12.62 -2.80
N SER A 230 -10.56 -13.86 -2.39
CA SER A 230 -10.63 -15.01 -3.28
C SER A 230 -11.68 -14.86 -4.38
N SER A 231 -11.28 -15.16 -5.63
CA SER A 231 -12.16 -15.21 -6.81
C SER A 231 -13.01 -13.93 -7.04
N PHE A 232 -12.53 -12.77 -6.59
CA PHE A 232 -13.27 -11.51 -6.70
C PHE A 232 -13.64 -11.17 -8.15
N LYS A 233 -12.81 -11.54 -9.12
CA LYS A 233 -13.05 -11.28 -10.54
C LYS A 233 -14.36 -11.88 -11.05
N GLN A 234 -14.76 -13.02 -10.52
CA GLN A 234 -16.03 -13.67 -10.90
C GLN A 234 -17.25 -12.87 -10.45
N THR A 235 -17.18 -12.26 -9.27
CA THR A 235 -18.31 -11.52 -8.65
C THR A 235 -18.40 -10.07 -9.10
N THR A 236 -17.34 -9.53 -9.72
CA THR A 236 -17.24 -8.10 -10.02
C THR A 236 -17.27 -7.75 -11.51
N ARG A 237 -17.38 -8.73 -12.40
CA ARG A 237 -17.41 -8.55 -13.87
C ARG A 237 -18.46 -7.55 -14.37
N GLU A 238 -19.55 -7.38 -13.64
CA GLU A 238 -20.62 -6.44 -14.00
C GLU A 238 -20.29 -4.99 -13.62
N PHE A 239 -19.30 -4.78 -12.74
CA PHE A 239 -18.98 -3.46 -12.19
C PHE A 239 -17.75 -2.83 -12.84
N TYR A 240 -16.74 -3.61 -13.21
CA TYR A 240 -15.52 -3.14 -13.85
C TYR A 240 -14.83 -4.24 -14.68
N THR A 241 -14.07 -3.83 -15.68
CA THR A 241 -13.48 -4.68 -16.72
C THR A 241 -12.08 -4.19 -17.11
N GLU A 242 -11.49 -4.82 -18.14
CA GLU A 242 -10.24 -4.37 -18.78
C GLU A 242 -10.30 -2.94 -19.35
N LYS A 243 -11.48 -2.38 -19.57
CA LYS A 243 -11.65 -0.99 -20.00
C LYS A 243 -11.37 -0.02 -18.86
N ASP A 244 -11.58 -0.46 -17.64
CA ASP A 244 -11.42 0.35 -16.43
C ASP A 244 -10.00 0.24 -15.86
N PHE A 245 -9.37 -0.95 -15.97
CA PHE A 245 -8.04 -1.22 -15.38
C PHE A 245 -7.15 -1.98 -16.36
N ASP A 246 -5.93 -1.50 -16.57
CA ASP A 246 -4.94 -2.17 -17.41
C ASP A 246 -4.46 -3.49 -16.76
N LEU A 247 -4.39 -3.54 -15.43
CA LEU A 247 -4.02 -4.73 -14.67
C LEU A 247 -5.09 -5.83 -14.71
N TYR A 248 -6.33 -5.53 -15.09
CA TYR A 248 -7.43 -6.51 -15.10
C TYR A 248 -7.14 -7.72 -15.98
N ASN A 249 -6.45 -7.54 -17.10
CA ASN A 249 -6.06 -8.63 -18.01
C ASN A 249 -4.98 -9.57 -17.44
N CYS A 250 -4.27 -9.13 -16.39
CA CYS A 250 -3.28 -9.95 -15.71
C CYS A 250 -3.90 -10.88 -14.65
N LEU A 251 -5.21 -10.72 -14.37
CA LEU A 251 -5.95 -11.50 -13.38
C LEU A 251 -6.65 -12.69 -14.02
N THR A 252 -6.62 -13.84 -13.35
CA THR A 252 -7.42 -15.03 -13.65
C THR A 252 -8.72 -15.02 -12.83
N ASP A 253 -9.63 -15.93 -13.14
CA ASP A 253 -10.90 -16.06 -12.40
C ASP A 253 -10.70 -16.49 -10.93
N ASN A 254 -9.55 -17.11 -10.63
CA ASN A 254 -9.19 -17.56 -9.27
C ASN A 254 -8.25 -16.57 -8.55
N SER A 255 -7.92 -15.46 -9.17
CA SER A 255 -7.06 -14.44 -8.56
C SER A 255 -7.67 -13.87 -7.30
N SER A 256 -6.81 -13.55 -6.35
CA SER A 256 -7.17 -12.92 -5.07
C SER A 256 -6.57 -11.53 -4.88
N GLU A 257 -5.71 -11.09 -5.80
CA GLU A 257 -4.86 -9.89 -5.71
C GLU A 257 -5.61 -8.60 -6.07
N ILE A 258 -6.76 -8.37 -5.44
CA ILE A 258 -7.64 -7.20 -5.67
C ILE A 258 -6.91 -5.89 -5.36
N GLU A 259 -5.99 -5.90 -4.39
CA GLU A 259 -5.18 -4.76 -3.99
C GLU A 259 -4.36 -4.16 -5.13
N CYS A 260 -4.00 -4.96 -6.13
CA CYS A 260 -3.30 -4.46 -7.32
C CYS A 260 -4.16 -3.47 -8.12
N LEU A 261 -5.47 -3.72 -8.23
CA LEU A 261 -6.40 -2.80 -8.89
C LEU A 261 -6.58 -1.51 -8.08
N PHE A 262 -6.51 -1.57 -6.75
CA PHE A 262 -6.55 -0.38 -5.90
C PHE A 262 -5.31 0.50 -6.06
N VAL A 263 -4.14 -0.07 -6.35
CA VAL A 263 -2.96 0.72 -6.73
C VAL A 263 -3.19 1.46 -8.06
N GLU A 264 -3.78 0.79 -9.04
CA GLU A 264 -4.14 1.45 -10.30
C GLU A 264 -5.23 2.51 -10.09
N ARG A 265 -6.21 2.26 -9.21
CA ARG A 265 -7.23 3.24 -8.81
C ARG A 265 -6.59 4.49 -8.19
N THR A 266 -5.57 4.31 -7.35
CA THR A 266 -4.80 5.44 -6.79
C THR A 266 -4.20 6.31 -7.91
N LYS A 267 -3.60 5.69 -8.93
CA LYS A 267 -3.06 6.39 -10.10
C LYS A 267 -4.15 7.15 -10.86
N GLN A 268 -5.33 6.56 -11.02
CA GLN A 268 -6.43 7.16 -11.77
C GLN A 268 -7.02 8.39 -11.07
N LEU A 269 -7.14 8.37 -9.75
CA LEU A 269 -7.83 9.42 -8.99
C LEU A 269 -6.93 10.56 -8.53
N LEU A 270 -5.65 10.29 -8.31
CA LEU A 270 -4.74 11.27 -7.75
C LEU A 270 -4.28 12.27 -8.82
N LYS A 271 -4.39 13.57 -8.52
CA LYS A 271 -3.85 14.66 -9.36
C LYS A 271 -2.33 14.57 -9.50
N ASP A 272 -1.78 15.17 -10.52
CA ASP A 272 -0.33 15.38 -10.64
C ASP A 272 0.19 16.14 -9.42
N GLY A 273 1.24 15.63 -8.78
CA GLY A 273 1.77 16.16 -7.53
C GLY A 273 0.96 15.80 -6.28
N GLY A 274 -0.22 15.22 -6.43
CA GLY A 274 -1.03 14.73 -5.31
C GLY A 274 -0.34 13.61 -4.53
N ILE A 275 -0.72 13.40 -3.30
CA ILE A 275 -0.07 12.49 -2.36
C ILE A 275 -1.00 11.39 -1.86
N ALA A 276 -0.41 10.24 -1.54
CA ALA A 276 -1.19 9.12 -0.99
C ALA A 276 -0.45 8.43 0.16
N GLY A 277 -1.22 7.96 1.14
CA GLY A 277 -0.83 7.01 2.16
C GLY A 277 -1.72 5.78 2.08
N VAL A 278 -1.22 4.67 1.52
CA VAL A 278 -2.04 3.47 1.26
C VAL A 278 -1.43 2.27 1.96
N ILE A 279 -2.27 1.54 2.71
CA ILE A 279 -1.89 0.31 3.39
C ILE A 279 -2.11 -0.85 2.43
N LEU A 280 -1.09 -1.67 2.22
CA LEU A 280 -1.10 -2.80 1.27
C LEU A 280 -0.39 -4.02 1.89
N PRO A 281 -0.66 -5.25 1.43
CA PRO A 281 0.12 -6.40 1.86
C PRO A 281 1.58 -6.29 1.39
N SER A 282 2.51 -6.74 2.20
CA SER A 282 3.95 -6.67 1.89
C SER A 282 4.35 -7.43 0.61
N SER A 283 3.52 -8.39 0.18
CA SER A 283 3.65 -9.11 -1.09
C SER A 283 3.75 -8.19 -2.31
N ILE A 284 3.19 -6.98 -2.25
CA ILE A 284 3.27 -5.99 -3.34
C ILE A 284 4.71 -5.61 -3.68
N LEU A 285 5.61 -5.65 -2.71
CA LEU A 285 7.02 -5.28 -2.88
C LEU A 285 7.85 -6.40 -3.51
N THR A 286 7.51 -7.68 -3.29
CA THR A 286 8.42 -8.80 -3.57
C THR A 286 7.85 -9.92 -4.42
N ASN A 287 6.52 -10.19 -4.39
CA ASN A 287 5.94 -11.30 -5.13
C ASN A 287 5.98 -11.08 -6.65
N THR A 288 5.91 -12.16 -7.41
CA THR A 288 5.92 -12.17 -8.88
C THR A 288 4.50 -12.10 -9.48
N GLY A 289 4.36 -12.27 -10.78
CA GLY A 289 3.07 -12.26 -11.46
C GLY A 289 2.49 -10.85 -11.58
N ILE A 290 1.23 -10.67 -11.19
CA ILE A 290 0.55 -9.36 -11.27
C ILE A 290 1.25 -8.30 -10.41
N TYR A 291 1.89 -8.70 -9.32
CA TYR A 291 2.64 -7.77 -8.47
C TYR A 291 3.83 -7.13 -9.20
N THR A 292 4.47 -7.84 -10.14
CA THR A 292 5.49 -7.25 -11.02
C THR A 292 4.92 -6.11 -11.84
N LYS A 293 3.74 -6.31 -12.45
CA LYS A 293 3.05 -5.27 -13.23
C LYS A 293 2.57 -4.11 -12.35
N THR A 294 2.15 -4.41 -11.14
CA THR A 294 1.77 -3.38 -10.16
C THR A 294 2.98 -2.52 -9.75
N ARG A 295 4.16 -3.12 -9.55
CA ARG A 295 5.40 -2.37 -9.29
C ARG A 295 5.85 -1.54 -10.49
N GLU A 296 5.65 -2.03 -11.72
CA GLU A 296 5.87 -1.23 -12.93
C GLU A 296 5.02 0.06 -12.91
N LEU A 297 3.75 -0.08 -12.54
CA LEU A 297 2.84 1.05 -12.40
C LEU A 297 3.28 2.00 -11.28
N LEU A 298 3.62 1.46 -10.10
CA LEU A 298 4.13 2.26 -8.98
C LEU A 298 5.36 3.06 -9.35
N LEU A 299 6.37 2.43 -9.92
CA LEU A 299 7.63 3.09 -10.29
C LEU A 299 7.46 4.11 -11.40
N LYS A 300 6.58 3.85 -12.37
CA LYS A 300 6.31 4.77 -13.50
C LYS A 300 5.58 6.03 -13.04
N TYR A 301 4.51 5.86 -12.29
CA TYR A 301 3.55 6.94 -12.05
C TYR A 301 3.67 7.58 -10.67
N PHE A 302 4.52 7.04 -9.79
CA PHE A 302 4.71 7.60 -8.46
C PHE A 302 6.18 7.78 -8.11
N GLU A 303 6.46 8.81 -7.36
CA GLU A 303 7.63 8.91 -6.50
C GLU A 303 7.28 8.19 -5.19
N ILE A 304 8.06 7.19 -4.82
CA ILE A 304 7.94 6.53 -3.53
C ILE A 304 8.71 7.39 -2.53
N VAL A 305 8.00 8.03 -1.61
CA VAL A 305 8.61 8.93 -0.60
C VAL A 305 9.07 8.12 0.62
N ALA A 306 8.21 7.20 1.06
CA ALA A 306 8.55 6.32 2.18
C ALA A 306 7.81 4.97 2.09
N ILE A 307 8.38 3.96 2.78
CA ILE A 307 7.78 2.65 2.97
C ILE A 307 7.86 2.32 4.46
N THR A 308 6.72 2.10 5.11
CA THR A 308 6.66 1.64 6.50
C THR A 308 6.23 0.18 6.53
N GLU A 309 7.09 -0.71 7.03
CA GLU A 309 6.75 -2.11 7.30
C GLU A 309 6.02 -2.20 8.65
N LEU A 310 4.78 -2.69 8.61
CA LEU A 310 3.95 -2.94 9.77
C LEU A 310 3.97 -4.44 10.09
N GLY A 311 4.19 -4.78 11.33
CA GLY A 311 4.27 -6.18 11.76
C GLY A 311 2.90 -6.80 12.05
N SER A 312 2.93 -8.02 12.57
CA SER A 312 1.73 -8.83 12.82
C SER A 312 0.87 -8.35 13.99
N ASN A 313 1.41 -7.50 14.88
CA ASN A 313 0.67 -6.93 16.02
C ASN A 313 -0.03 -5.61 15.67
N THR A 314 0.18 -5.07 14.47
CA THR A 314 -0.40 -3.79 14.06
C THR A 314 -1.91 -3.84 13.89
N PHE A 315 -2.44 -4.97 13.38
CA PHE A 315 -3.86 -5.18 13.15
C PHE A 315 -4.40 -6.33 13.99
N MET A 316 -5.65 -6.22 14.44
CA MET A 316 -6.32 -7.31 15.14
C MET A 316 -6.54 -8.50 14.19
N ALA A 317 -6.11 -9.69 14.60
CA ALA A 317 -6.43 -10.98 13.94
C ALA A 317 -5.92 -11.18 12.51
N THR A 318 -4.82 -10.53 12.09
CA THR A 318 -4.21 -10.83 10.79
C THR A 318 -2.80 -11.40 10.95
N GLY A 319 -2.52 -12.52 10.31
CA GLY A 319 -1.14 -13.02 10.12
C GLY A 319 -0.43 -12.38 8.91
N THR A 320 -1.05 -11.39 8.25
CA THR A 320 -0.53 -10.78 7.04
C THR A 320 0.33 -9.56 7.40
N ASN A 321 1.59 -9.59 7.02
CA ASN A 321 2.44 -8.42 7.10
C ASN A 321 2.02 -7.40 6.04
N THR A 322 1.92 -6.15 6.46
CA THR A 322 1.50 -5.05 5.60
C THR A 322 2.57 -3.98 5.50
N VAL A 323 2.44 -3.13 4.50
CA VAL A 323 3.27 -1.93 4.32
C VAL A 323 2.38 -0.72 4.10
N VAL A 324 2.81 0.42 4.58
CA VAL A 324 2.25 1.71 4.16
C VAL A 324 3.15 2.28 3.09
N LEU A 325 2.60 2.52 1.91
CA LEU A 325 3.27 3.24 0.83
C LEU A 325 2.90 4.72 0.89
N PHE A 326 3.88 5.58 1.04
CA PHE A 326 3.75 7.02 0.93
C PHE A 326 4.21 7.45 -0.45
N LEU A 327 3.28 7.95 -1.24
CA LEU A 327 3.43 8.15 -2.67
C LEU A 327 3.17 9.61 -3.06
N ARG A 328 3.91 10.13 -4.05
CA ARG A 328 3.59 11.37 -4.77
C ARG A 328 3.36 11.06 -6.25
N ARG A 329 2.26 11.52 -6.82
CA ARG A 329 1.89 11.27 -8.21
C ARG A 329 2.80 12.05 -9.16
N ARG A 330 3.41 11.34 -10.13
CA ARG A 330 4.15 11.95 -11.25
C ARG A 330 3.18 12.36 -12.36
N ASN A 331 3.61 13.30 -13.20
CA ASN A 331 2.89 13.60 -14.42
C ASN A 331 2.97 12.42 -15.41
N ASN A 332 1.88 12.12 -16.11
CA ASN A 332 1.84 11.04 -17.09
C ASN A 332 2.82 11.27 -18.26
N TYR A 333 3.06 12.53 -18.65
CA TYR A 333 3.99 12.87 -19.73
C TYR A 333 5.45 12.58 -19.39
N ASP A 334 5.84 12.62 -18.13
CA ASP A 334 7.22 12.33 -17.71
C ASP A 334 7.62 10.91 -18.09
N CYS A 335 6.74 9.95 -17.92
CA CYS A 335 6.99 8.55 -18.26
C CYS A 335 7.12 8.36 -19.79
N ILE A 336 6.29 9.05 -20.56
CA ILE A 336 6.33 9.00 -22.04
C ILE A 336 7.63 9.64 -22.55
N ASN A 337 8.02 10.77 -22.00
CA ASN A 337 9.24 11.47 -22.39
C ASN A 337 10.49 10.67 -22.02
N LEU A 338 10.50 10.05 -20.84
CA LEU A 338 11.58 9.16 -20.43
C LEU A 338 11.71 7.96 -21.36
N GLN A 339 10.58 7.31 -21.74
CA GLN A 339 10.59 6.20 -22.68
C GLN A 339 11.20 6.61 -24.02
N LYS A 340 10.78 7.76 -24.59
CA LYS A 340 11.35 8.30 -25.82
C LYS A 340 12.84 8.57 -25.72
N SER A 341 13.31 9.08 -24.58
CA SER A 341 14.71 9.37 -24.34
C SER A 341 15.55 8.09 -24.26
N VAL A 342 15.05 7.05 -23.60
CA VAL A 342 15.67 5.72 -23.57
C VAL A 342 15.70 5.09 -24.95
N ASP A 343 14.58 5.16 -25.70
CA ASP A 343 14.50 4.67 -27.09
C ASP A 343 15.53 5.36 -27.98
N LYS A 344 15.68 6.67 -27.84
CA LYS A 344 16.67 7.46 -28.57
C LYS A 344 18.09 7.01 -28.25
N PHE A 345 18.42 6.80 -26.97
CA PHE A 345 19.74 6.27 -26.59
C PHE A 345 20.02 4.93 -27.29
N PHE A 346 19.06 3.99 -27.29
CA PHE A 346 19.25 2.69 -27.96
C PHE A 346 19.44 2.80 -29.47
N ALA A 347 18.93 3.88 -30.12
CA ALA A 347 19.15 4.18 -31.54
C ALA A 347 20.51 4.84 -31.78
N ASP A 348 20.82 5.90 -31.04
CA ASP A 348 21.96 6.81 -31.30
C ASP A 348 23.23 6.46 -30.54
N LYS A 349 23.12 5.66 -29.45
CA LYS A 349 24.23 5.27 -28.54
C LYS A 349 24.94 6.46 -27.87
N ASN A 350 24.27 7.61 -27.76
CA ASN A 350 24.81 8.81 -27.14
C ASN A 350 24.28 8.97 -25.71
N ASP A 351 25.17 8.96 -24.72
CA ASP A 351 24.83 9.13 -23.30
C ASP A 351 24.61 10.61 -22.97
N VAL A 352 23.40 11.10 -23.24
CA VAL A 352 22.99 12.47 -22.98
C VAL A 352 22.23 12.55 -21.65
N THR A 353 22.10 13.76 -21.11
CA THR A 353 21.29 14.00 -19.89
C THR A 353 19.84 13.56 -20.10
N ILE A 354 19.35 12.68 -19.24
CA ILE A 354 17.97 12.20 -19.21
C ILE A 354 17.41 12.40 -17.79
N ASN A 355 16.24 12.98 -17.66
CA ASN A 355 15.57 13.19 -16.38
C ASN A 355 16.48 13.92 -15.34
N ASN A 356 17.20 14.95 -15.79
CA ASN A 356 18.18 15.72 -15.02
C ASN A 356 19.37 14.89 -14.50
N ILE A 357 19.57 13.69 -14.99
CA ILE A 357 20.71 12.85 -14.68
C ILE A 357 21.73 12.99 -15.82
N GLU A 358 22.88 13.52 -15.53
CA GLU A 358 23.99 13.57 -16.47
C GLU A 358 24.57 12.17 -16.68
N THR A 359 24.84 11.81 -17.95
CA THR A 359 25.40 10.51 -18.33
C THR A 359 24.73 9.30 -17.63
N PRO A 360 23.40 9.15 -17.75
CA PRO A 360 22.65 8.14 -16.99
C PRO A 360 23.05 6.71 -17.37
N VAL A 361 23.47 6.49 -18.63
CA VAL A 361 23.89 5.16 -19.07
C VAL A 361 25.24 4.78 -18.52
N SER A 362 26.21 5.69 -18.49
CA SER A 362 27.49 5.46 -17.80
C SER A 362 27.30 5.16 -16.32
N LYS A 363 26.34 5.84 -15.66
CA LYS A 363 25.97 5.56 -14.27
C LYS A 363 25.32 4.19 -14.12
N TYR A 364 24.46 3.80 -15.05
CA TYR A 364 23.85 2.48 -15.10
C TYR A 364 24.92 1.39 -15.25
N VAL A 365 25.85 1.54 -16.19
CA VAL A 365 26.94 0.59 -16.41
C VAL A 365 27.79 0.46 -15.16
N ASN A 366 28.24 1.57 -14.56
CA ASN A 366 29.05 1.55 -13.34
C ASN A 366 28.33 0.90 -12.15
N TYR A 367 26.99 0.98 -12.08
CA TYR A 367 26.22 0.44 -10.98
C TYR A 367 25.84 -1.04 -11.17
N VAL A 368 25.44 -1.42 -12.39
CA VAL A 368 24.89 -2.75 -12.70
C VAL A 368 25.97 -3.69 -13.23
N TRP A 369 26.81 -3.20 -14.16
CA TRP A 369 27.86 -3.96 -14.83
C TRP A 369 29.25 -3.74 -14.21
N GLU A 370 29.35 -3.09 -13.08
CA GLU A 370 30.48 -2.78 -12.20
C GLU A 370 31.85 -2.61 -12.91
N ASP A 371 32.48 -3.71 -13.31
CA ASP A 371 33.84 -3.72 -13.87
C ASP A 371 33.92 -3.37 -15.37
N LEU A 372 32.76 -3.05 -16.01
CA LEU A 372 32.71 -2.66 -17.41
C LEU A 372 32.74 -1.14 -17.58
N THR A 373 33.38 -0.70 -18.67
CA THR A 373 33.28 0.69 -19.13
C THR A 373 32.07 0.90 -20.02
N PHE A 374 31.71 2.17 -20.26
CA PHE A 374 30.66 2.51 -21.21
C PHE A 374 30.93 1.93 -22.62
N ASP A 375 32.18 1.97 -23.08
CA ASP A 375 32.57 1.42 -24.38
C ASP A 375 32.44 -0.10 -24.42
N ASP A 376 32.80 -0.82 -23.32
CA ASP A 376 32.58 -2.26 -23.22
C ASP A 376 31.07 -2.57 -23.36
N TYR A 377 30.19 -1.79 -22.68
CA TYR A 377 28.75 -1.95 -22.75
C TYR A 377 28.19 -1.66 -24.15
N LEU A 378 28.78 -0.72 -24.90
CA LEU A 378 28.39 -0.47 -26.29
C LEU A 378 28.61 -1.69 -27.17
N THR A 379 29.63 -2.51 -26.92
CA THR A 379 29.86 -3.77 -27.68
C THR A 379 28.69 -4.76 -27.48
N LEU A 380 28.15 -4.85 -26.25
CA LEU A 380 26.94 -5.63 -25.97
C LEU A 380 25.74 -5.11 -26.80
N LEU A 381 25.52 -3.79 -26.79
CA LEU A 381 24.40 -3.17 -27.49
C LEU A 381 24.51 -3.27 -29.03
N ASN A 382 25.73 -3.37 -29.54
CA ASN A 382 26.02 -3.60 -30.96
C ASN A 382 25.92 -5.09 -31.35
N LYS A 383 25.63 -5.99 -30.38
CA LYS A 383 25.53 -7.46 -30.56
C LYS A 383 26.86 -8.14 -30.89
N GLU A 384 27.97 -7.48 -30.57
CA GLU A 384 29.35 -7.93 -30.77
C GLU A 384 30.12 -7.77 -29.45
N PRO A 385 29.77 -8.54 -28.40
CA PRO A 385 30.35 -8.40 -27.07
C PRO A 385 31.85 -8.69 -27.11
N ASN A 386 32.64 -7.89 -26.40
CA ASN A 386 34.06 -8.16 -26.23
C ASN A 386 34.28 -9.21 -25.09
N ASP A 387 35.52 -9.66 -24.97
CA ASP A 387 35.91 -10.67 -23.97
C ASP A 387 35.51 -10.33 -22.52
N LYS A 388 35.49 -9.04 -22.16
CA LYS A 388 35.10 -8.62 -20.81
C LYS A 388 33.60 -8.82 -20.58
N VAL A 389 32.78 -8.43 -21.56
CA VAL A 389 31.31 -8.61 -21.51
C VAL A 389 30.97 -10.10 -21.48
N GLU A 390 31.62 -10.93 -22.34
CA GLU A 390 31.34 -12.36 -22.39
C GLU A 390 31.70 -13.09 -21.09
N LYS A 391 32.73 -12.63 -20.38
CA LYS A 391 33.13 -13.18 -19.08
C LYS A 391 32.34 -12.65 -17.91
N HIS A 392 31.56 -11.59 -18.10
CA HIS A 392 30.75 -10.98 -17.03
C HIS A 392 29.57 -11.87 -16.62
N ASP A 393 29.29 -11.94 -15.33
CA ASP A 393 28.28 -12.87 -14.79
C ASP A 393 26.86 -12.61 -15.30
N ILE A 394 26.49 -11.33 -15.51
CA ILE A 394 25.19 -10.97 -16.10
C ILE A 394 25.07 -11.52 -17.53
N PHE A 395 26.11 -11.43 -18.35
CA PHE A 395 26.06 -11.94 -19.71
C PHE A 395 26.02 -13.47 -19.76
N LYS A 396 26.75 -14.13 -18.85
CA LYS A 396 26.66 -15.59 -18.69
C LYS A 396 25.23 -16.03 -18.32
N GLU A 397 24.58 -15.29 -17.40
CA GLU A 397 23.19 -15.55 -17.05
C GLU A 397 22.26 -15.36 -18.25
N TYR A 398 22.45 -14.31 -19.05
CA TYR A 398 21.69 -14.11 -20.30
C TYR A 398 21.85 -15.30 -21.25
N SER A 399 23.07 -15.74 -21.46
CA SER A 399 23.37 -16.87 -22.35
C SER A 399 22.74 -18.19 -21.87
N GLN A 400 22.61 -18.39 -20.56
CA GLN A 400 22.06 -19.61 -19.95
C GLN A 400 20.54 -19.60 -19.91
N LYS A 401 19.92 -18.47 -19.50
CA LYS A 401 18.50 -18.41 -19.21
C LYS A 401 17.62 -17.97 -20.39
N ILE A 402 18.16 -17.18 -21.33
CA ILE A 402 17.37 -16.74 -22.47
C ILE A 402 17.21 -17.89 -23.47
N LYS A 403 16.04 -18.53 -23.43
CA LYS A 403 15.65 -19.51 -24.43
C LYS A 403 15.31 -18.80 -25.74
N SER A 404 16.09 -19.02 -26.79
CA SER A 404 15.93 -18.38 -28.09
C SER A 404 15.96 -19.41 -29.24
N LYS A 405 15.21 -19.13 -30.31
CA LYS A 405 15.16 -19.98 -31.50
C LYS A 405 16.28 -19.64 -32.51
N SER A 406 16.89 -18.47 -32.38
CA SER A 406 17.97 -17.99 -33.25
C SER A 406 18.83 -16.97 -32.54
N GLY A 407 20.06 -16.73 -33.02
CA GLY A 407 20.91 -15.66 -32.51
C GLY A 407 20.27 -14.26 -32.56
N LYS A 408 19.48 -13.98 -33.60
CA LYS A 408 18.73 -12.74 -33.72
C LYS A 408 17.67 -12.58 -32.64
N ASP A 409 16.96 -13.63 -32.29
CA ASP A 409 15.97 -13.66 -31.22
C ASP A 409 16.63 -13.47 -29.84
N PHE A 410 17.77 -14.11 -29.60
CA PHE A 410 18.56 -13.91 -28.40
C PHE A 410 18.90 -12.42 -28.19
N TRP A 411 19.51 -11.78 -29.18
CA TRP A 411 19.92 -10.39 -29.09
C TRP A 411 18.75 -9.43 -28.92
N ASN A 412 17.61 -9.68 -29.56
CA ASN A 412 16.43 -8.86 -29.34
C ASN A 412 15.97 -8.91 -27.89
N LYS A 413 15.93 -10.10 -27.28
CA LYS A 413 15.58 -10.25 -25.85
C LYS A 413 16.58 -9.58 -24.91
N VAL A 414 17.89 -9.72 -25.18
CA VAL A 414 18.92 -9.02 -24.40
C VAL A 414 18.69 -7.50 -24.44
N LEU A 415 18.49 -6.95 -25.63
CA LEU A 415 18.27 -5.50 -25.78
C LEU A 415 16.96 -5.03 -25.13
N GLU A 416 15.89 -5.83 -25.18
CA GLU A 416 14.63 -5.52 -24.48
C GLU A 416 14.84 -5.47 -22.96
N ILE A 417 15.54 -6.45 -22.40
CA ILE A 417 15.84 -6.50 -20.97
C ILE A 417 16.72 -5.32 -20.55
N GLU A 418 17.79 -5.03 -21.29
CA GLU A 418 18.68 -3.91 -20.98
C GLU A 418 17.97 -2.56 -21.08
N LYS A 419 17.08 -2.39 -22.07
CA LYS A 419 16.26 -1.21 -22.23
C LYS A 419 15.30 -1.02 -21.07
N GLU A 420 14.66 -2.10 -20.61
CA GLU A 420 13.77 -2.09 -19.46
C GLU A 420 14.54 -1.77 -18.17
N LYS A 421 15.69 -2.42 -17.95
CA LYS A 421 16.55 -2.15 -16.78
C LYS A 421 17.00 -0.68 -16.75
N LEU A 422 17.49 -0.16 -17.86
CA LEU A 422 17.91 1.25 -17.96
C LEU A 422 16.77 2.21 -17.66
N TYR A 423 15.57 1.94 -18.18
CA TYR A 423 14.39 2.75 -17.93
C TYR A 423 14.07 2.86 -16.42
N TYR A 424 14.00 1.73 -15.73
CA TYR A 424 13.70 1.72 -14.30
C TYR A 424 14.88 2.19 -13.44
N PHE A 425 16.12 2.01 -13.90
CA PHE A 425 17.29 2.59 -13.28
C PHE A 425 17.20 4.13 -13.25
N ILE A 426 16.89 4.76 -14.38
CA ILE A 426 16.75 6.21 -14.46
C ILE A 426 15.59 6.72 -13.58
N LEU A 427 14.49 5.97 -13.47
CA LEU A 427 13.40 6.31 -12.57
C LEU A 427 13.79 6.24 -11.09
N ALA A 428 14.54 5.21 -10.71
CA ALA A 428 14.90 4.95 -9.31
C ALA A 428 16.11 5.76 -8.84
N TYR A 429 17.04 6.08 -9.72
CA TYR A 429 18.33 6.70 -9.40
C TYR A 429 18.24 7.96 -8.53
N PRO A 430 17.34 8.94 -8.81
CA PRO A 430 17.29 10.18 -8.05
C PRO A 430 16.52 10.03 -6.73
N GLN A 431 15.83 8.90 -6.48
CA GLN A 431 14.92 8.77 -5.37
C GLN A 431 15.63 8.30 -4.11
N LYS A 432 15.59 9.13 -3.07
CA LYS A 432 15.90 8.74 -1.69
C LYS A 432 14.59 8.50 -0.96
N ILE A 433 14.46 7.34 -0.35
CA ILE A 433 13.26 6.94 0.38
C ILE A 433 13.54 6.77 1.88
N VAL A 434 12.54 7.02 2.69
CA VAL A 434 12.55 6.68 4.11
C VAL A 434 11.92 5.30 4.29
N THR A 435 12.65 4.39 4.93
CA THR A 435 12.10 3.08 5.30
C THR A 435 11.97 3.00 6.81
N ILE A 436 10.80 2.56 7.27
CA ILE A 436 10.47 2.42 8.69
C ILE A 436 10.06 0.98 8.95
N LYS A 437 10.57 0.42 10.06
CA LYS A 437 10.19 -0.91 10.55
C LYS A 437 9.67 -0.79 11.95
N THR A 438 8.47 -1.28 12.20
CA THR A 438 7.89 -1.25 13.54
C THR A 438 8.52 -2.27 14.50
N GLY A 439 9.32 -3.20 13.98
CA GLY A 439 9.93 -4.27 14.77
C GLY A 439 9.11 -5.56 14.76
N GLU A 440 9.46 -6.50 15.64
CA GLU A 440 8.78 -7.78 15.77
C GLU A 440 8.36 -8.02 17.23
N LYS A 441 7.24 -8.73 17.43
CA LYS A 441 6.74 -9.16 18.75
C LYS A 441 6.62 -7.99 19.75
N ASP A 442 7.35 -8.05 20.86
CA ASP A 442 7.27 -7.03 21.92
C ASP A 442 7.95 -5.72 21.52
N ALA A 443 9.00 -5.75 20.69
CA ALA A 443 9.61 -4.54 20.15
C ALA A 443 8.62 -3.77 19.25
N GLU A 444 7.82 -4.48 18.47
CA GLU A 444 6.75 -3.87 17.67
C GLU A 444 5.71 -3.17 18.56
N LYS A 445 5.22 -3.85 19.62
CA LYS A 445 4.25 -3.25 20.53
C LYS A 445 4.80 -1.99 21.22
N GLN A 446 6.07 -2.02 21.62
CA GLN A 446 6.73 -0.84 22.20
C GLN A 446 6.79 0.32 21.22
N PHE A 447 7.11 0.04 19.96
CA PHE A 447 7.16 1.07 18.90
C PHE A 447 5.78 1.62 18.57
N LEU A 448 4.77 0.75 18.45
CA LEU A 448 3.37 1.12 18.22
C LEU A 448 2.77 1.90 19.40
N GLY A 449 3.21 1.60 20.64
CA GLY A 449 2.68 2.18 21.87
C GLY A 449 1.35 1.59 22.32
N TYR A 450 0.84 0.56 21.63
CA TYR A 450 -0.42 -0.10 21.94
C TYR A 450 -0.36 -1.61 21.75
N GLU A 451 -1.34 -2.29 22.32
CA GLU A 451 -1.62 -3.72 22.11
C GLU A 451 -3.12 -4.00 22.06
N PHE A 452 -3.50 -5.12 21.43
CA PHE A 452 -4.87 -5.60 21.42
C PHE A 452 -5.18 -6.52 22.59
N SER A 453 -6.35 -6.34 23.20
CA SER A 453 -6.88 -7.21 24.24
C SER A 453 -8.17 -7.89 23.79
N ASN A 454 -8.24 -9.21 23.98
CA ASN A 454 -9.45 -10.02 23.78
C ASN A 454 -10.12 -10.40 25.10
N ARG A 455 -9.70 -9.81 26.22
CA ARG A 455 -10.27 -10.11 27.54
C ARG A 455 -11.69 -9.53 27.65
N ARG A 456 -12.65 -10.37 28.04
CA ARG A 456 -14.03 -9.95 28.25
C ARG A 456 -14.13 -8.74 29.18
N GLY A 457 -14.78 -7.68 28.69
CA GLY A 457 -14.93 -6.40 29.40
C GLY A 457 -13.71 -5.48 29.32
N SER A 458 -12.70 -5.85 28.53
CA SER A 458 -11.53 -5.03 28.22
C SER A 458 -11.04 -5.36 26.81
N GLU A 459 -11.99 -5.55 25.88
CA GLU A 459 -11.70 -5.78 24.46
C GLU A 459 -11.24 -4.49 23.79
N GLY A 460 -10.47 -4.63 22.69
CA GLY A 460 -10.03 -3.52 21.87
C GLY A 460 -8.56 -3.16 22.03
N ILE A 461 -8.25 -1.91 21.73
CA ILE A 461 -6.89 -1.37 21.69
C ILE A 461 -6.56 -0.64 22.99
N HIS A 462 -5.40 -0.93 23.57
CA HIS A 462 -4.97 -0.35 24.83
C HIS A 462 -3.54 0.16 24.74
N ALA A 463 -3.24 1.24 25.50
CA ALA A 463 -1.88 1.70 25.64
C ALA A 463 -1.01 0.64 26.35
N ILE A 464 0.23 0.47 25.86
CA ILE A 464 1.16 -0.52 26.38
C ILE A 464 1.57 -0.24 27.84
N GLN A 465 1.53 1.02 28.26
CA GLN A 465 1.83 1.43 29.63
C GLN A 465 0.53 1.76 30.37
N ARG A 466 0.31 1.09 31.49
CA ARG A 466 -0.87 1.31 32.31
C ARG A 466 -0.93 2.76 32.83
N GLY A 467 -2.08 3.39 32.65
CA GLY A 467 -2.32 4.76 33.13
C GLY A 467 -1.85 5.86 32.17
N LYS A 468 -1.27 5.50 31.03
CA LYS A 468 -0.96 6.44 29.94
C LYS A 468 -1.91 6.30 28.77
N SER A 469 -1.98 7.33 27.94
CA SER A 469 -2.63 7.26 26.63
C SER A 469 -1.70 6.61 25.58
N ILE A 470 -2.27 6.18 24.44
CA ILE A 470 -1.49 5.66 23.31
C ILE A 470 -0.55 6.75 22.78
N ASP A 471 -1.01 7.99 22.72
CA ASP A 471 -0.24 9.13 22.22
C ASP A 471 1.04 9.39 23.04
N GLU A 472 0.99 9.14 24.35
CA GLU A 472 2.15 9.25 25.24
C GLU A 472 3.14 8.08 25.08
N CYS A 473 2.67 6.92 24.61
CA CYS A 473 3.47 5.71 24.50
C CYS A 473 4.07 5.50 23.11
N THR A 474 3.41 5.96 22.05
CA THR A 474 3.78 5.63 20.66
C THR A 474 5.03 6.36 20.19
N HIS A 475 5.87 5.64 19.42
CA HIS A 475 6.96 6.24 18.63
C HIS A 475 6.53 6.63 17.22
N LEU A 476 5.27 6.39 16.83
CA LEU A 476 4.79 6.61 15.48
C LEU A 476 4.62 8.11 15.15
N PHE A 477 3.92 8.87 16.00
CA PHE A 477 3.54 10.25 15.71
C PHE A 477 3.43 11.10 16.97
N ASP A 478 3.38 12.43 16.78
CA ASP A 478 3.05 13.42 17.80
C ASP A 478 1.70 14.07 17.46
N MET A 479 0.81 14.16 18.46
CA MET A 479 -0.52 14.73 18.26
C MET A 479 -0.48 16.24 18.01
N ASN A 480 0.50 16.95 18.57
CA ASN A 480 0.54 18.41 18.61
C ASN A 480 1.36 19.00 17.48
N THR A 481 2.34 18.25 16.93
CA THR A 481 3.23 18.76 15.89
C THR A 481 3.52 17.71 14.82
N PHE A 482 3.73 18.16 13.58
CA PHE A 482 4.19 17.31 12.47
C PHE A 482 5.69 17.02 12.54
N ASP A 483 6.45 17.89 13.18
CA ASP A 483 7.91 17.80 13.25
C ASP A 483 8.40 17.63 14.69
N ASN A 484 8.49 16.37 15.13
CA ASN A 484 9.09 15.93 16.37
C ASN A 484 10.12 14.82 16.08
N PRO A 485 11.45 15.08 16.18
CA PRO A 485 12.49 14.10 15.82
C PRO A 485 12.40 12.76 16.53
N GLN A 486 11.71 12.67 17.67
CA GLN A 486 11.49 11.43 18.41
C GLN A 486 10.32 10.59 17.87
N LYS A 487 9.70 11.00 16.78
CA LYS A 487 8.55 10.35 16.17
C LYS A 487 8.81 9.99 14.69
N ALA A 488 8.37 8.81 14.32
CA ALA A 488 8.63 8.25 12.99
C ALA A 488 7.96 9.05 11.85
N SER A 489 6.74 9.57 12.06
CA SER A 489 6.01 10.40 11.08
C SER A 489 6.80 11.61 10.62
N THR A 490 7.62 12.19 11.49
CA THR A 490 8.46 13.35 11.20
C THR A 490 9.39 13.13 10.01
N TYR A 491 9.98 11.96 9.90
CA TYR A 491 10.94 11.67 8.82
C TYR A 491 10.25 11.52 7.47
N ILE A 492 9.02 11.03 7.44
CA ILE A 492 8.19 10.97 6.24
C ILE A 492 7.70 12.38 5.86
N TYR A 493 7.21 13.15 6.84
CA TYR A 493 6.82 14.55 6.68
C TYR A 493 7.96 15.38 6.09
N ARG A 494 9.17 15.26 6.66
CA ARG A 494 10.38 15.93 6.16
C ARG A 494 10.72 15.50 4.74
N ALA A 495 10.63 14.18 4.43
CA ALA A 495 10.89 13.66 3.09
C ALA A 495 9.91 14.22 2.05
N PHE A 496 8.62 14.33 2.37
CA PHE A 496 7.65 15.01 1.51
C PHE A 496 8.00 16.49 1.26
N ASN A 497 8.64 17.14 2.22
CA ASN A 497 9.11 18.52 2.12
C ASN A 497 10.50 18.65 1.48
N GLY A 498 11.11 17.54 1.03
CA GLY A 498 12.40 17.52 0.36
C GLY A 498 13.62 17.39 1.28
N ASP A 499 13.42 17.27 2.59
CA ASP A 499 14.50 17.00 3.54
C ASP A 499 14.73 15.48 3.65
N THR A 500 15.79 15.03 3.00
CA THR A 500 16.23 13.63 3.01
C THR A 500 17.58 13.43 3.72
N ILE A 501 18.11 14.46 4.40
CA ILE A 501 19.47 14.44 4.95
C ILE A 501 19.56 14.71 6.46
N SER A 502 18.49 15.26 7.10
CA SER A 502 18.50 15.55 8.54
C SER A 502 18.78 14.27 9.37
N GLU A 503 19.54 14.38 10.44
CA GLU A 503 19.90 13.24 11.28
C GLU A 503 18.66 12.55 11.87
N ILE A 504 18.76 11.23 12.05
CA ILE A 504 17.74 10.41 12.71
C ILE A 504 18.06 10.39 14.20
N ASP A 505 17.06 10.68 15.03
CA ASP A 505 17.18 10.62 16.49
C ASP A 505 17.65 9.24 16.95
N ASP A 506 18.50 9.20 17.97
CA ASP A 506 19.11 7.96 18.47
C ASP A 506 18.07 6.91 18.88
N SER A 507 16.92 7.33 19.40
CA SER A 507 15.83 6.45 19.78
C SER A 507 15.15 5.72 18.62
N LEU A 508 15.37 6.14 17.38
CA LEU A 508 14.73 5.62 16.18
C LEU A 508 15.71 5.03 15.14
N LYS A 509 17.01 5.05 15.40
CA LYS A 509 18.04 4.58 14.45
C LYS A 509 17.89 3.10 14.07
N ASP A 510 17.36 2.27 14.96
CA ASP A 510 17.11 0.85 14.66
C ASP A 510 15.86 0.63 13.81
N ASN A 511 14.94 1.60 13.80
CA ASN A 511 13.66 1.50 13.14
C ASN A 511 13.61 2.24 11.80
N ILE A 512 14.41 3.30 11.63
CA ILE A 512 14.33 4.21 10.48
C ILE A 512 15.64 4.20 9.71
N LEU A 513 15.54 4.01 8.40
CA LEU A 513 16.68 4.10 7.49
C LEU A 513 16.32 5.03 6.32
N ARG A 514 17.32 5.76 5.83
CA ARG A 514 17.27 6.48 4.55
C ARG A 514 18.11 5.74 3.55
N VAL A 515 17.49 5.32 2.49
CA VAL A 515 18.14 4.51 1.44
C VAL A 515 17.83 5.11 0.06
N ASN A 516 18.74 4.89 -0.90
CA ASN A 516 18.37 5.16 -2.29
C ASN A 516 17.41 4.06 -2.75
N LEU A 517 16.36 4.40 -3.45
CA LEU A 517 15.43 3.39 -4.00
C LEU A 517 16.17 2.37 -4.87
N LEU A 518 17.18 2.83 -5.60
CA LEU A 518 18.03 2.00 -6.43
C LEU A 518 18.67 0.84 -5.64
N ASP A 519 19.16 1.11 -4.42
CA ASP A 519 19.84 0.11 -3.58
C ASP A 519 18.88 -0.96 -3.04
N THR A 520 17.56 -0.73 -3.15
CA THR A 520 16.53 -1.71 -2.79
C THR A 520 16.16 -2.63 -3.95
N MET A 521 16.57 -2.30 -5.18
CA MET A 521 16.22 -3.03 -6.41
C MET A 521 17.35 -3.95 -6.87
N THR A 522 17.02 -4.95 -7.70
CA THR A 522 17.99 -5.91 -8.24
C THR A 522 18.00 -5.84 -9.76
N PHE A 523 19.12 -5.41 -10.35
CA PHE A 523 19.29 -5.21 -11.79
C PHE A 523 20.20 -6.25 -12.46
N ASP A 524 20.90 -7.05 -11.68
CA ASP A 524 21.92 -8.00 -12.12
C ASP A 524 21.38 -9.34 -12.63
N ARG A 525 20.04 -9.47 -12.77
CA ARG A 525 19.38 -10.72 -13.20
C ARG A 525 18.61 -10.57 -14.50
N VAL A 526 18.48 -11.69 -15.23
CA VAL A 526 17.63 -11.80 -16.43
C VAL A 526 16.18 -11.51 -16.08
N ASP A 527 15.67 -12.16 -15.02
CA ASP A 527 14.32 -11.95 -14.54
C ASP A 527 14.24 -10.67 -13.71
N PHE A 528 13.98 -9.56 -14.39
CA PHE A 528 13.88 -8.25 -13.76
C PHE A 528 12.47 -8.00 -13.24
N GLU A 529 12.16 -8.55 -12.06
CA GLU A 529 10.85 -8.49 -11.40
C GLU A 529 10.57 -7.16 -10.68
N LYS A 530 11.46 -6.17 -10.75
CA LYS A 530 11.36 -4.85 -10.08
C LYS A 530 11.09 -4.96 -8.59
N VAL A 531 11.59 -6.02 -7.96
CA VAL A 531 11.44 -6.26 -6.52
C VAL A 531 12.04 -5.10 -5.74
N ILE A 532 11.29 -4.61 -4.74
CA ILE A 532 11.73 -3.58 -3.80
C ILE A 532 12.00 -4.26 -2.46
N ASN A 533 13.26 -4.45 -2.13
CA ASN A 533 13.66 -5.05 -0.87
C ASN A 533 14.05 -3.95 0.13
N VAL A 534 13.19 -3.70 1.10
CA VAL A 534 13.36 -2.65 2.12
C VAL A 534 14.53 -2.93 3.07
N LYS A 535 15.04 -4.17 3.09
CA LYS A 535 16.29 -4.50 3.80
C LYS A 535 17.45 -4.08 2.89
N ALA A 536 18.21 -3.07 3.31
CA ALA A 536 19.40 -2.65 2.57
C ALA A 536 20.27 -3.89 2.28
N LYS A 537 20.51 -4.16 0.99
CA LYS A 537 21.39 -5.24 0.58
C LYS A 537 22.81 -4.80 0.89
N LYS A 538 23.43 -5.36 1.93
CA LYS A 538 24.89 -5.38 1.97
C LYS A 538 25.34 -6.30 0.83
N LYS A 539 26.00 -5.77 -0.20
CA LYS A 539 26.73 -6.59 -1.16
C LYS A 539 27.80 -7.34 -0.38
N ILE A 540 27.57 -8.62 -0.12
CA ILE A 540 28.56 -9.48 0.52
C ILE A 540 29.44 -10.00 -0.61
N LYS A 541 30.68 -9.55 -0.68
CA LYS A 541 31.67 -10.13 -1.58
C LYS A 541 32.07 -11.49 -1.00
N ILE A 542 31.62 -12.56 -1.65
CA ILE A 542 31.94 -13.93 -1.23
C ILE A 542 33.31 -14.26 -1.84
N GLU A 543 34.33 -14.39 -0.99
CA GLU A 543 35.62 -14.94 -1.41
C GLU A 543 35.50 -16.47 -1.39
N SER A 544 35.63 -17.09 -2.55
CA SER A 544 35.51 -18.54 -2.70
C SER A 544 36.67 -19.11 -3.50
N LYS A 545 37.16 -20.29 -3.10
CA LYS A 545 38.12 -21.09 -3.85
C LYS A 545 37.52 -21.75 -5.10
N TYR A 546 36.20 -21.81 -5.16
CA TYR A 546 35.42 -22.48 -6.22
C TYR A 546 34.63 -21.45 -7.01
N PRO A 547 34.27 -21.75 -8.26
CA PRO A 547 33.37 -20.91 -9.03
C PRO A 547 32.08 -20.68 -8.26
N ILE A 548 31.66 -19.42 -8.13
CA ILE A 548 30.33 -19.07 -7.55
C ILE A 548 29.32 -19.25 -8.66
N VAL A 549 28.34 -20.12 -8.43
CA VAL A 549 27.24 -20.42 -9.36
C VAL A 549 25.92 -20.34 -8.62
N THR A 550 24.84 -20.09 -9.34
CA THR A 550 23.49 -20.08 -8.75
C THR A 550 23.02 -21.50 -8.43
N LEU A 551 22.19 -21.67 -7.42
CA LEU A 551 21.58 -22.97 -7.11
C LEU A 551 20.81 -23.54 -8.31
N ASP A 552 20.17 -22.69 -9.08
CA ASP A 552 19.46 -23.01 -10.31
C ASP A 552 20.38 -23.64 -11.40
N TYR A 553 21.64 -23.22 -11.43
CA TYR A 553 22.62 -23.78 -12.36
C TYR A 553 23.06 -25.21 -11.99
N VAL A 554 23.13 -25.52 -10.69
CA VAL A 554 23.61 -26.83 -10.20
C VAL A 554 22.48 -27.82 -9.87
N CYS A 555 21.25 -27.33 -9.71
CA CYS A 555 20.10 -28.17 -9.40
C CYS A 555 19.31 -28.52 -10.66
N LYS A 556 18.87 -29.76 -10.78
CA LYS A 556 17.94 -30.17 -11.85
C LYS A 556 16.59 -29.50 -11.71
N GLU A 557 16.13 -29.34 -10.47
CA GLU A 557 14.85 -28.78 -10.10
C GLU A 557 14.92 -28.16 -8.71
N ILE A 558 14.26 -27.00 -8.51
CA ILE A 558 14.11 -26.35 -7.22
C ILE A 558 12.60 -26.18 -6.99
N PHE A 559 12.08 -26.77 -5.92
CA PHE A 559 10.66 -26.67 -5.59
C PHE A 559 10.42 -26.53 -4.11
N ALA A 560 9.30 -25.94 -3.75
CA ALA A 560 8.88 -25.78 -2.36
C ALA A 560 8.41 -27.12 -1.78
N GLY A 561 8.65 -27.34 -0.51
CA GLY A 561 8.02 -28.39 0.27
C GLY A 561 6.48 -28.31 0.19
N GLY A 562 5.77 -29.21 0.81
CA GLY A 562 4.32 -29.22 0.83
C GLY A 562 3.78 -29.58 2.20
N ASP A 563 2.46 -29.44 2.33
CA ASP A 563 1.75 -29.84 3.53
C ASP A 563 1.79 -31.35 3.73
N LEU A 564 1.59 -31.76 4.98
CA LEU A 564 1.47 -33.16 5.33
C LEU A 564 0.32 -33.81 4.53
N PRO A 565 0.55 -34.98 3.91
CA PRO A 565 -0.52 -35.67 3.19
C PRO A 565 -1.61 -36.08 4.19
N LYS A 566 -2.82 -35.55 4.01
CA LYS A 566 -3.99 -35.89 4.85
C LYS A 566 -4.23 -37.39 4.76
N ASP A 567 -4.33 -38.06 5.91
CA ASP A 567 -4.65 -39.49 6.07
C ASP A 567 -3.66 -40.48 5.42
N ALA A 568 -2.47 -40.03 4.98
CA ALA A 568 -1.48 -40.86 4.32
C ALA A 568 -0.09 -40.81 4.98
N TRP A 569 -0.03 -40.72 6.30
CA TRP A 569 1.21 -40.70 7.07
C TRP A 569 1.03 -41.35 8.46
N CYS A 570 2.11 -41.73 9.10
CA CYS A 570 2.14 -42.12 10.50
C CYS A 570 3.48 -41.70 11.15
N LYS A 571 3.52 -41.68 12.48
CA LYS A 571 4.67 -41.21 13.25
C LYS A 571 5.84 -42.20 13.17
N ASP A 572 5.55 -43.49 13.17
CA ASP A 572 6.55 -44.56 13.16
C ASP A 572 6.55 -45.29 11.80
N ALA A 573 7.71 -45.80 11.40
CA ALA A 573 7.84 -46.56 10.17
C ALA A 573 7.02 -47.87 10.23
N THR A 574 6.24 -48.13 9.18
CA THR A 574 5.48 -49.37 9.02
C THR A 574 5.72 -49.94 7.62
N THR A 575 5.28 -51.16 7.38
CA THR A 575 5.35 -51.78 6.04
C THR A 575 4.60 -50.98 4.98
N LYS A 576 3.59 -50.19 5.36
CA LYS A 576 2.78 -49.35 4.47
C LYS A 576 3.33 -47.92 4.35
N PHE A 577 3.89 -47.38 5.44
CA PHE A 577 4.42 -46.01 5.51
C PHE A 577 5.91 -46.09 5.87
N ASN A 578 6.77 -46.07 4.87
CA ASN A 578 8.22 -46.27 5.02
C ASN A 578 9.08 -45.14 4.40
N ILE A 579 8.43 -44.16 3.77
CA ILE A 579 9.13 -43.01 3.18
C ILE A 579 9.18 -41.88 4.21
N PRO A 580 10.38 -41.40 4.61
CA PRO A 580 10.50 -40.41 5.68
C PRO A 580 9.98 -39.06 5.23
N ILE A 581 9.32 -38.35 6.16
CA ILE A 581 8.87 -36.97 6.04
C ILE A 581 9.78 -36.11 6.94
N TYR A 582 10.43 -35.12 6.36
CA TYR A 582 11.28 -34.18 7.08
C TYR A 582 10.58 -32.85 7.29
N SER A 583 10.70 -32.29 8.51
CA SER A 583 10.24 -30.96 8.88
C SER A 583 11.35 -29.90 8.69
N ASN A 584 11.07 -28.66 9.06
CA ASN A 584 12.05 -27.56 9.05
C ASN A 584 13.01 -27.55 10.25
N GLU A 585 13.10 -28.64 11.02
CA GLU A 585 14.01 -28.77 12.16
C GLU A 585 15.38 -29.32 11.73
N ILE A 586 16.35 -29.23 12.63
CA ILE A 586 17.75 -29.62 12.41
C ILE A 586 17.99 -31.04 12.97
N GLU A 587 18.85 -31.81 12.29
CA GLU A 587 19.35 -33.13 12.71
C GLU A 587 18.23 -34.20 12.88
N GLU A 588 18.36 -35.06 13.88
CA GLU A 588 17.42 -36.16 14.14
C GLU A 588 15.99 -35.70 14.43
N LYS A 589 15.81 -34.46 14.88
CA LYS A 589 14.50 -33.84 15.11
C LYS A 589 13.78 -33.43 13.82
N ALA A 590 14.47 -33.38 12.70
CA ALA A 590 13.87 -33.07 11.42
C ALA A 590 12.96 -34.19 10.90
N LEU A 591 13.14 -35.43 11.36
CA LEU A 591 12.28 -36.55 10.99
C LEU A 591 10.92 -36.43 11.69
N TYR A 592 9.89 -36.06 10.93
CA TYR A 592 8.54 -35.84 11.43
C TYR A 592 7.70 -37.11 11.49
N GLY A 593 7.88 -38.02 10.51
CA GLY A 593 7.11 -39.24 10.38
C GLY A 593 7.36 -39.92 9.04
N TYR A 594 6.46 -40.80 8.63
CA TYR A 594 6.59 -41.60 7.43
C TYR A 594 5.31 -41.60 6.60
N THR A 595 5.45 -41.64 5.27
CA THR A 595 4.36 -41.69 4.29
C THR A 595 4.55 -42.83 3.30
N ASN A 596 3.56 -43.08 2.48
CA ASN A 596 3.64 -43.97 1.33
C ASN A 596 3.66 -43.20 -0.02
N ILE A 597 3.73 -41.87 0.02
CA ILE A 597 3.74 -41.00 -1.15
C ILE A 597 5.09 -40.32 -1.23
N ALA A 598 5.96 -40.73 -2.15
CA ALA A 598 7.23 -40.06 -2.40
C ALA A 598 7.01 -38.75 -3.18
N ARG A 599 7.50 -37.66 -2.67
CA ARG A 599 7.54 -36.37 -3.37
C ARG A 599 8.89 -36.09 -3.99
N VAL A 600 9.94 -36.68 -3.44
CA VAL A 600 11.31 -36.62 -3.92
C VAL A 600 11.77 -38.05 -4.20
N ASN A 601 12.14 -38.35 -5.44
CA ASN A 601 12.51 -39.70 -5.89
C ASN A 601 14.03 -39.86 -6.12
N GLU A 602 14.80 -38.78 -5.98
CA GLU A 602 16.25 -38.75 -6.18
C GLU A 602 16.93 -38.14 -4.94
N ASN A 603 18.26 -38.17 -4.88
CA ASN A 603 19.01 -37.50 -3.84
C ASN A 603 18.78 -35.98 -3.94
N ALA A 604 18.35 -35.36 -2.86
CA ALA A 604 18.04 -33.95 -2.79
C ALA A 604 18.63 -33.31 -1.53
N LEU A 605 18.86 -32.00 -1.62
CA LEU A 605 19.18 -31.16 -0.47
C LEU A 605 17.92 -30.44 -0.01
N SER A 606 17.60 -30.54 1.27
CA SER A 606 16.53 -29.81 1.91
C SER A 606 17.09 -28.56 2.56
N ILE A 607 16.49 -27.39 2.24
CA ILE A 607 16.84 -26.11 2.85
C ILE A 607 15.62 -25.61 3.60
N SER A 608 15.77 -25.34 4.89
CA SER A 608 14.70 -24.78 5.72
C SER A 608 14.36 -23.35 5.24
N ALA A 609 13.10 -23.15 4.86
CA ALA A 609 12.59 -21.83 4.45
C ALA A 609 11.92 -21.05 5.59
N ARG A 610 11.68 -21.71 6.74
CA ARG A 610 11.09 -21.11 7.96
C ARG A 610 11.84 -21.62 9.18
N GLY A 611 11.96 -20.79 10.20
CA GLY A 611 12.75 -21.09 11.39
C GLY A 611 14.23 -20.71 11.19
N THR A 612 15.15 -21.57 11.61
CA THR A 612 16.60 -21.32 11.44
C THR A 612 17.01 -21.59 10.00
N ILE A 613 17.21 -20.52 9.23
CA ILE A 613 17.56 -20.58 7.80
C ILE A 613 19.09 -20.78 7.68
N GLY A 614 19.51 -21.72 6.85
CA GLY A 614 20.92 -21.85 6.44
C GLY A 614 21.77 -22.78 7.31
N TYR A 615 21.15 -23.71 8.01
CA TYR A 615 21.84 -24.84 8.62
C TYR A 615 21.85 -26.05 7.70
#